data_78ce523b0a55b89b6d3d492b63f2a2f9
#
_entry.id   78ce523b0a55b89b6d3d492b63f2a2f9
#
_cell.length_a   1.000
_cell.length_b   1.000
_cell.length_c   1.000
_cell.angle_alpha   90.00
_cell.angle_beta   90.00
_cell.angle_gamma   90.00
#
_symmetry.space_group_name_H-M   'P 1'
#
loop_
_entity.id
_entity.type
_entity.pdbx_description
1 polymer ?
#
loop_
_entity_poly.entity_id
_entity_poly.type
_entity_poly.pdbx_seq_one_letter_code
_entity_poly.pdbx_strand_id
1 'polypeptide(L)'
;GATTSDTELVGSMGLLYQWGRKDPFLGSSSMSDPVPAVSTGVWSVSSSYVQLLKYDPMVFYTHRDYLSNDPFWNSNKTVDDPCPSGWRVPDGGEDGIWAAAGISSNHPLENEYPAVSFIDGYNGQLSYYGVSYYWSATPSSAAGGIGRAHCYQFGYPAEESSKEAGLAVRCQKDVQK
;
A
#
# COMPACT_ATOMS: atom_id res chain seq x y z
N GLY A 1 14.18 -8.02 -8.96
CA GLY A 1 14.37 -7.54 -7.60
C GLY A 1 14.51 -6.04 -7.56
N ALA A 2 14.09 -5.41 -6.46
CA ALA A 2 14.24 -3.97 -6.29
C ALA A 2 15.72 -3.62 -6.25
N THR A 3 16.10 -2.59 -6.98
CA THR A 3 17.46 -2.08 -7.05
C THR A 3 17.49 -0.65 -6.50
N THR A 4 18.65 -0.18 -6.10
CA THR A 4 18.83 1.10 -5.41
C THR A 4 19.48 2.19 -6.28
N SER A 5 19.75 1.91 -7.56
CA SER A 5 20.31 2.93 -8.46
C SER A 5 19.24 3.80 -9.09
N ASP A 6 19.53 5.07 -9.34
CA ASP A 6 18.56 6.05 -9.87
C ASP A 6 17.93 5.62 -11.20
N THR A 7 18.67 4.92 -12.05
CA THR A 7 18.18 4.37 -13.32
C THR A 7 17.31 3.12 -13.14
N GLU A 8 17.39 2.50 -11.98
CA GLU A 8 16.70 1.27 -11.63
C GLU A 8 15.57 1.51 -10.61
N LEU A 9 15.42 2.73 -10.10
CA LEU A 9 14.35 3.13 -9.18
C LEU A 9 12.96 2.84 -9.74
N VAL A 10 12.78 2.94 -11.05
CA VAL A 10 11.55 2.52 -11.73
C VAL A 10 11.22 1.06 -11.49
N GLY A 11 12.21 0.18 -11.57
CA GLY A 11 12.05 -1.24 -11.23
C GLY A 11 11.84 -1.49 -9.74
N SER A 12 12.30 -0.57 -8.88
CA SER A 12 12.13 -0.66 -7.43
C SER A 12 10.82 -0.09 -6.93
N MET A 13 10.19 0.81 -7.68
CA MET A 13 8.89 1.40 -7.32
C MET A 13 7.77 0.37 -7.22
N GLY A 14 7.93 -0.77 -7.89
CA GLY A 14 7.03 -1.91 -7.73
C GLY A 14 5.60 -1.62 -8.13
N LEU A 15 4.72 -2.45 -7.62
CA LEU A 15 3.28 -2.34 -7.82
C LEU A 15 2.65 -1.66 -6.61
N LEU A 16 1.71 -0.77 -6.88
CA LEU A 16 0.95 -0.04 -5.86
C LEU A 16 -0.45 -0.61 -5.75
N TYR A 17 -0.97 -0.70 -4.54
CA TYR A 17 -2.28 -1.30 -4.26
C TYR A 17 -3.13 -0.37 -3.42
N GLN A 18 -4.40 -0.20 -3.76
CA GLN A 18 -5.37 0.28 -2.79
C GLN A 18 -5.61 -0.83 -1.75
N TRP A 19 -5.78 -0.46 -0.51
CA TRP A 19 -5.91 -1.43 0.57
C TRP A 19 -7.05 -2.42 0.32
N GLY A 20 -6.81 -3.69 0.55
CA GLY A 20 -7.79 -4.75 0.34
C GLY A 20 -7.96 -5.22 -1.11
N ARG A 21 -7.20 -4.68 -2.08
CA ARG A 21 -7.29 -5.09 -3.49
C ARG A 21 -6.15 -6.02 -3.88
N LYS A 22 -6.47 -6.96 -4.76
CA LYS A 22 -5.49 -7.85 -5.39
C LYS A 22 -4.83 -7.22 -6.62
N ASP A 23 -5.57 -6.35 -7.30
CA ASP A 23 -5.15 -5.78 -8.57
C ASP A 23 -4.25 -4.57 -8.34
N PRO A 24 -3.04 -4.55 -8.93
CA PRO A 24 -2.08 -3.49 -8.75
C PRO A 24 -2.29 -2.33 -9.72
N PHE A 25 -1.73 -1.20 -9.33
CA PHE A 25 -1.45 -0.05 -10.19
C PHE A 25 0.06 0.05 -10.42
N LEU A 26 0.45 0.42 -11.63
CA LEU A 26 1.86 0.61 -11.94
C LEU A 26 2.35 1.92 -11.35
N GLY A 27 3.54 1.90 -10.76
CA GLY A 27 4.26 3.11 -10.37
C GLY A 27 4.75 3.90 -11.59
N SER A 28 5.17 5.14 -11.37
CA SER A 28 5.75 5.97 -12.43
C SER A 28 7.13 5.50 -12.84
N SER A 29 7.45 5.69 -14.12
CA SER A 29 8.82 5.64 -14.64
C SER A 29 9.59 6.95 -14.39
N SER A 30 8.95 7.98 -13.86
CA SER A 30 9.54 9.31 -13.61
C SER A 30 9.54 9.61 -12.11
N MET A 31 10.65 10.10 -11.61
CA MET A 31 10.83 10.58 -10.24
C MET A 31 10.36 12.02 -10.03
N SER A 32 9.86 12.68 -11.08
CA SER A 32 9.40 14.07 -11.01
C SER A 32 7.91 14.13 -10.74
N ASP A 33 7.54 14.94 -9.81
CA ASP A 33 6.22 15.53 -9.47
C ASP A 33 4.92 14.75 -9.76
N PRO A 34 3.84 15.06 -9.09
CA PRO A 34 2.61 14.29 -9.21
C PRO A 34 2.21 14.14 -10.68
N VAL A 35 2.29 12.92 -11.16
CA VAL A 35 1.84 12.56 -12.52
C VAL A 35 0.37 12.19 -12.38
N PRO A 36 -0.55 12.85 -13.07
CA PRO A 36 -1.94 12.43 -13.07
C PRO A 36 -2.03 10.95 -13.47
N ALA A 37 -2.72 10.16 -12.68
CA ALA A 37 -2.91 8.73 -12.96
C ALA A 37 -3.40 8.47 -14.39
N VAL A 38 -4.28 9.35 -14.88
CA VAL A 38 -4.82 9.31 -16.24
C VAL A 38 -3.75 9.48 -17.33
N SER A 39 -2.63 10.14 -17.03
CA SER A 39 -1.55 10.35 -18.00
C SER A 39 -0.70 9.12 -18.28
N THR A 40 -0.78 8.11 -17.44
CA THR A 40 -0.04 6.86 -17.64
C THR A 40 -0.73 5.92 -18.64
N GLY A 41 -1.99 6.16 -18.96
CA GLY A 41 -2.78 5.33 -19.86
C GLY A 41 -3.09 3.92 -19.34
N VAL A 42 -2.75 3.63 -18.09
CA VAL A 42 -2.83 2.28 -17.51
C VAL A 42 -4.07 2.09 -16.65
N TRP A 43 -4.55 3.15 -16.00
CA TRP A 43 -5.80 3.12 -15.23
C TRP A 43 -6.54 4.44 -15.32
N SER A 44 -7.82 4.42 -15.00
CA SER A 44 -8.65 5.61 -14.85
C SER A 44 -8.92 5.91 -13.38
N VAL A 45 -9.25 7.16 -13.07
CA VAL A 45 -9.63 7.60 -11.72
C VAL A 45 -11.12 7.84 -11.68
N SER A 46 -11.80 7.36 -10.66
CA SER A 46 -13.21 7.60 -10.43
C SER A 46 -13.45 8.11 -9.01
N SER A 47 -14.18 9.19 -8.90
CA SER A 47 -14.74 9.69 -7.63
C SER A 47 -16.11 9.08 -7.32
N SER A 48 -16.63 8.19 -8.17
CA SER A 48 -17.87 7.48 -7.89
C SER A 48 -17.70 6.56 -6.70
N TYR A 49 -18.70 6.59 -5.82
CA TYR A 49 -18.78 5.67 -4.70
C TYR A 49 -18.91 4.23 -5.20
N VAL A 50 -18.07 3.34 -4.74
CA VAL A 50 -18.10 1.93 -5.12
C VAL A 50 -18.12 1.04 -3.88
N GLN A 51 -18.99 0.05 -3.90
CA GLN A 51 -18.96 -1.02 -2.90
C GLN A 51 -17.76 -1.94 -3.17
N LEU A 52 -17.09 -2.36 -2.12
CA LEU A 52 -15.87 -3.17 -2.13
C LEU A 52 -15.93 -4.41 -3.04
N LEU A 53 -17.09 -5.04 -3.19
CA LEU A 53 -17.24 -6.27 -3.97
C LEU A 53 -17.45 -6.04 -5.48
N LYS A 54 -17.46 -4.80 -5.96
CA LYS A 54 -17.84 -4.44 -7.35
C LYS A 54 -16.92 -3.40 -7.97
N TYR A 55 -15.65 -3.43 -7.65
CA TYR A 55 -14.71 -2.51 -8.28
C TYR A 55 -14.22 -3.05 -9.65
N ASP A 56 -13.98 -2.12 -10.57
CA ASP A 56 -13.25 -2.40 -11.81
C ASP A 56 -11.75 -2.42 -11.50
N PRO A 57 -11.00 -3.49 -11.82
CA PRO A 57 -9.58 -3.58 -11.52
C PRO A 57 -8.73 -2.50 -12.21
N MET A 58 -9.21 -1.91 -13.31
CA MET A 58 -8.52 -0.85 -14.05
C MET A 58 -8.89 0.55 -13.58
N VAL A 59 -9.70 0.69 -12.53
CA VAL A 59 -10.14 1.98 -12.02
C VAL A 59 -9.60 2.20 -10.61
N PHE A 60 -8.95 3.36 -10.39
CA PHE A 60 -8.59 3.85 -9.08
C PHE A 60 -9.76 4.64 -8.48
N TYR A 61 -10.24 4.24 -7.34
CA TYR A 61 -11.39 4.86 -6.70
C TYR A 61 -10.96 5.76 -5.55
N THR A 62 -11.31 7.04 -5.62
CA THR A 62 -11.04 8.02 -4.55
C THR A 62 -12.12 8.01 -3.46
N HIS A 63 -13.22 7.29 -3.67
CA HIS A 63 -14.29 7.10 -2.71
C HIS A 63 -14.68 5.62 -2.69
N ARG A 64 -14.33 4.91 -1.62
CA ARG A 64 -14.69 3.50 -1.44
C ARG A 64 -15.45 3.35 -0.12
N ASP A 65 -16.37 2.38 -0.13
CA ASP A 65 -17.05 1.97 1.10
C ASP A 65 -16.17 0.97 1.85
N TYR A 66 -15.66 1.38 3.00
CA TYR A 66 -14.87 0.52 3.87
C TYR A 66 -15.68 0.14 5.09
N LEU A 67 -15.79 -1.15 5.32
CA LEU A 67 -16.39 -1.69 6.52
C LEU A 67 -15.32 -1.80 7.63
N SER A 68 -15.76 -1.66 8.88
CA SER A 68 -14.87 -1.84 10.04
C SER A 68 -14.22 -3.23 10.09
N ASN A 69 -14.90 -4.23 9.55
CA ASN A 69 -14.45 -5.63 9.48
C ASN A 69 -14.21 -6.03 8.02
N ASP A 70 -13.50 -5.20 7.27
CA ASP A 70 -13.17 -5.47 5.88
C ASP A 70 -12.41 -6.80 5.76
N PRO A 71 -12.98 -7.84 5.12
CA PRO A 71 -12.39 -9.18 5.11
C PRO A 71 -11.31 -9.37 4.05
N PHE A 72 -11.02 -8.34 3.23
CA PHE A 72 -10.17 -8.50 2.04
C PHE A 72 -8.72 -8.76 2.38
N TRP A 73 -8.17 -8.01 3.34
CA TRP A 73 -6.85 -8.30 3.91
C TRP A 73 -6.97 -8.43 5.43
N ASN A 74 -6.33 -9.43 5.97
CA ASN A 74 -6.25 -9.66 7.42
C ASN A 74 -5.03 -10.53 7.75
N SER A 75 -4.85 -10.89 9.00
CA SER A 75 -3.72 -11.71 9.46
C SER A 75 -3.68 -13.13 8.89
N ASN A 76 -4.76 -13.57 8.25
CA ASN A 76 -4.78 -14.80 7.45
C ASN A 76 -4.76 -14.44 5.97
N LYS A 77 -4.04 -15.21 5.15
CA LYS A 77 -4.04 -14.99 3.71
C LYS A 77 -5.43 -15.19 3.12
N THR A 78 -5.92 -14.18 2.43
CA THR A 78 -7.20 -14.22 1.73
C THR A 78 -7.01 -14.36 0.22
N VAL A 79 -8.10 -14.53 -0.53
CA VAL A 79 -8.08 -14.56 -2.00
C VAL A 79 -7.74 -13.20 -2.62
N ASP A 80 -7.96 -12.12 -1.87
CA ASP A 80 -7.70 -10.73 -2.26
C ASP A 80 -6.28 -10.25 -1.88
N ASP A 81 -5.53 -11.07 -1.16
CA ASP A 81 -4.14 -10.80 -0.82
C ASP A 81 -3.25 -10.93 -2.05
N PRO A 82 -2.52 -9.87 -2.46
CA PRO A 82 -1.72 -9.86 -3.69
C PRO A 82 -0.45 -10.67 -3.61
N CYS A 83 -0.04 -11.10 -2.43
CA CYS A 83 1.20 -11.85 -2.23
C CYS A 83 1.10 -13.27 -2.81
N PRO A 84 2.22 -13.85 -3.27
CA PRO A 84 2.22 -15.21 -3.79
C PRO A 84 1.88 -16.25 -2.70
N SER A 85 1.61 -17.48 -3.13
CA SER A 85 1.37 -18.60 -2.20
C SER A 85 2.51 -18.76 -1.20
N GLY A 86 2.19 -19.00 0.07
CA GLY A 86 3.16 -19.07 1.17
C GLY A 86 3.66 -17.71 1.68
N TRP A 87 3.12 -16.62 1.14
CA TRP A 87 3.39 -15.25 1.56
C TRP A 87 2.09 -14.49 1.70
N ARG A 88 2.06 -13.45 2.51
CA ARG A 88 0.90 -12.59 2.72
C ARG A 88 1.29 -11.14 2.97
N VAL A 89 0.33 -10.24 2.88
CA VAL A 89 0.50 -8.86 3.33
C VAL A 89 0.82 -8.88 4.83
N PRO A 90 1.83 -8.12 5.30
CA PRO A 90 2.28 -8.19 6.68
C PRO A 90 1.26 -7.64 7.68
N ASP A 91 1.33 -8.10 8.92
CA ASP A 91 0.65 -7.46 10.04
C ASP A 91 1.35 -6.14 10.38
N GLY A 92 0.57 -5.12 10.71
CA GLY A 92 1.05 -3.78 11.08
C GLY A 92 0.55 -3.36 12.45
N GLY A 93 0.79 -2.10 12.81
CA GLY A 93 0.48 -1.56 14.11
C GLY A 93 1.53 -1.93 15.17
N GLU A 94 1.20 -1.73 16.44
CA GLU A 94 2.13 -1.93 17.56
C GLU A 94 2.61 -3.38 17.70
N ASP A 95 1.79 -4.34 17.32
CA ASP A 95 2.11 -5.78 17.33
C ASP A 95 2.57 -6.30 15.96
N GLY A 96 2.74 -5.41 14.99
CA GLY A 96 3.13 -5.76 13.63
C GLY A 96 4.61 -6.12 13.49
N ILE A 97 4.96 -6.65 12.30
CA ILE A 97 6.34 -7.12 12.04
C ILE A 97 7.39 -6.02 12.18
N TRP A 98 7.05 -4.79 11.86
CA TRP A 98 7.99 -3.66 11.91
C TRP A 98 8.27 -3.23 13.36
N ALA A 99 7.23 -3.18 14.20
CA ALA A 99 7.38 -2.90 15.63
C ALA A 99 8.14 -4.05 16.33
N ALA A 100 7.80 -5.30 16.03
CA ALA A 100 8.49 -6.46 16.55
C ALA A 100 9.98 -6.53 16.13
N ALA A 101 10.33 -5.98 14.99
CA ALA A 101 11.71 -5.85 14.53
C ALA A 101 12.47 -4.66 15.16
N GLY A 102 11.83 -3.89 16.04
CA GLY A 102 12.44 -2.73 16.69
C GLY A 102 12.70 -1.54 15.77
N ILE A 103 11.95 -1.45 14.67
CA ILE A 103 12.10 -0.35 13.71
C ILE A 103 11.64 0.96 14.36
N SER A 104 12.43 1.99 14.19
CA SER A 104 12.14 3.33 14.67
C SER A 104 12.74 4.39 13.76
N SER A 105 12.41 5.66 13.97
CA SER A 105 13.01 6.78 13.23
C SER A 105 14.54 6.83 13.31
N ASN A 106 15.13 6.21 14.35
CA ASN A 106 16.58 6.11 14.53
C ASN A 106 17.18 4.84 13.88
N HIS A 107 16.36 3.88 13.52
CA HIS A 107 16.75 2.61 12.91
C HIS A 107 15.76 2.24 11.79
N PRO A 108 15.69 3.05 10.72
CA PRO A 108 14.82 2.77 9.60
C PRO A 108 15.40 1.63 8.75
N LEU A 109 14.52 0.84 8.12
CA LEU A 109 14.91 -0.19 7.15
C LEU A 109 15.00 0.40 5.73
N GLU A 110 15.85 1.38 5.52
CA GLU A 110 15.95 2.07 4.22
C GLU A 110 16.35 1.13 3.08
N ASN A 111 17.27 0.22 3.34
CA ASN A 111 17.76 -0.71 2.32
C ASN A 111 16.77 -1.82 1.99
N GLU A 112 15.95 -2.21 2.96
CA GLU A 112 14.95 -3.26 2.83
C GLU A 112 13.60 -2.72 2.33
N TYR A 113 13.33 -1.44 2.60
CA TYR A 113 12.11 -0.74 2.23
C TYR A 113 12.45 0.54 1.48
N PRO A 114 12.92 0.43 0.23
CA PRO A 114 13.32 1.60 -0.56
C PRO A 114 12.16 2.58 -0.71
N ALA A 115 12.51 3.85 -0.85
CA ALA A 115 11.54 4.88 -1.17
C ALA A 115 10.85 4.55 -2.50
N VAL A 116 9.53 4.52 -2.48
CA VAL A 116 8.69 4.23 -3.63
C VAL A 116 7.66 5.34 -3.81
N SER A 117 7.11 5.46 -5.00
CA SER A 117 5.96 6.34 -5.23
C SER A 117 4.72 5.81 -4.49
N PHE A 118 3.75 6.67 -4.34
CA PHE A 118 2.42 6.28 -3.89
C PHE A 118 1.35 7.00 -4.73
N ILE A 119 0.14 6.50 -4.72
CA ILE A 119 -1.01 7.15 -5.35
C ILE A 119 -1.81 7.83 -4.24
N ASP A 120 -2.00 9.14 -4.36
CA ASP A 120 -2.81 9.91 -3.43
C ASP A 120 -4.26 9.44 -3.48
N GLY A 121 -4.81 9.02 -2.34
CA GLY A 121 -6.18 8.49 -2.26
C GLY A 121 -7.25 9.54 -2.54
N TYR A 122 -6.94 10.82 -2.37
CA TYR A 122 -7.91 11.89 -2.57
C TYR A 122 -8.13 12.24 -4.05
N ASN A 123 -7.08 12.22 -4.86
CA ASN A 123 -7.14 12.66 -6.25
C ASN A 123 -6.68 11.61 -7.27
N GLY A 124 -6.16 10.47 -6.83
CA GLY A 124 -5.64 9.42 -7.70
C GLY A 124 -4.37 9.78 -8.45
N GLN A 125 -3.65 10.81 -8.00
CA GLN A 125 -2.39 11.21 -8.60
C GLN A 125 -1.22 10.41 -8.04
N LEU A 126 -0.32 10.02 -8.91
CA LEU A 126 0.92 9.38 -8.52
C LEU A 126 1.89 10.45 -7.98
N SER A 127 2.43 10.20 -6.80
CA SER A 127 3.33 11.10 -6.11
C SER A 127 4.59 10.38 -5.68
N TYR A 128 5.72 11.08 -5.75
CA TYR A 128 6.99 10.60 -5.23
C TYR A 128 7.55 11.63 -4.26
N TYR A 129 7.68 11.24 -3.00
CA TYR A 129 8.19 12.12 -1.95
C TYR A 129 9.51 11.64 -1.32
N GLY A 130 10.15 10.64 -1.90
CA GLY A 130 11.38 10.07 -1.35
C GLY A 130 11.20 9.37 -0.01
N VAL A 131 10.00 8.95 0.31
CA VAL A 131 9.66 8.21 1.53
C VAL A 131 9.06 6.85 1.19
N SER A 132 9.31 5.89 2.07
CA SER A 132 8.81 4.53 1.91
C SER A 132 7.42 4.41 2.51
N TYR A 133 6.44 3.97 1.70
CA TYR A 133 5.10 3.68 2.15
C TYR A 133 4.72 2.24 1.76
N TYR A 134 4.44 1.42 2.76
CA TYR A 134 4.10 0.02 2.54
C TYR A 134 2.89 -0.38 3.38
N TRP A 135 1.90 -0.96 2.75
CA TRP A 135 0.71 -1.45 3.42
C TRP A 135 0.98 -2.61 4.39
N SER A 136 0.21 -2.63 5.46
CA SER A 136 -0.08 -3.83 6.22
C SER A 136 -1.51 -4.33 5.98
N ALA A 137 -1.80 -5.53 6.42
CA ALA A 137 -3.15 -6.11 6.40
C ALA A 137 -4.00 -5.67 7.61
N THR A 138 -3.45 -4.88 8.52
CA THR A 138 -4.11 -4.50 9.78
C THR A 138 -4.90 -3.20 9.59
N PRO A 139 -6.24 -3.23 9.71
CA PRO A 139 -7.05 -2.01 9.70
C PRO A 139 -6.81 -1.21 10.97
N SER A 140 -7.06 0.11 10.90
CA SER A 140 -7.02 0.96 12.09
C SER A 140 -8.12 0.55 13.08
N SER A 141 -7.77 0.50 14.35
CA SER A 141 -8.71 0.29 15.46
C SER A 141 -9.22 1.59 16.08
N ALA A 142 -8.70 2.74 15.65
CA ALA A 142 -9.11 4.03 16.18
C ALA A 142 -10.58 4.35 15.88
N ALA A 143 -11.25 5.03 16.80
CA ALA A 143 -12.60 5.52 16.59
C ALA A 143 -12.63 6.44 15.36
N GLY A 144 -13.43 6.09 14.35
CA GLY A 144 -13.45 6.78 13.05
C GLY A 144 -12.39 6.29 12.05
N GLY A 145 -11.60 5.27 12.41
CA GLY A 145 -10.54 4.72 11.56
C GLY A 145 -10.99 3.70 10.50
N ILE A 146 -12.29 3.56 10.25
CA ILE A 146 -12.84 2.57 9.29
C ILE A 146 -12.18 2.70 7.91
N GLY A 147 -11.97 3.93 7.46
CA GLY A 147 -11.30 4.23 6.18
C GLY A 147 -9.78 4.21 6.24
N ARG A 148 -9.15 3.75 7.32
CA ARG A 148 -7.70 3.76 7.50
C ARG A 148 -7.15 2.36 7.81
N ALA A 149 -5.89 2.16 7.44
CA ALA A 149 -5.16 0.95 7.77
C ALA A 149 -3.71 1.29 8.15
N HIS A 150 -3.10 0.44 8.96
CA HIS A 150 -1.71 0.61 9.33
C HIS A 150 -0.81 0.43 8.12
N CYS A 151 0.23 1.24 8.07
CA CYS A 151 1.28 1.17 7.06
C CYS A 151 2.65 1.40 7.71
N TYR A 152 3.70 0.95 7.04
CA TYR A 152 5.05 1.41 7.31
C TYR A 152 5.25 2.73 6.57
N GLN A 153 5.63 3.75 7.27
CA GLN A 153 6.21 4.98 6.73
C GLN A 153 7.62 5.10 7.28
N PHE A 154 8.56 5.53 6.49
CA PHE A 154 9.97 5.65 6.85
C PHE A 154 10.23 5.92 8.35
N GLY A 155 10.73 4.94 9.08
CA GLY A 155 11.01 5.02 10.51
C GLY A 155 9.79 5.02 11.46
N TYR A 156 8.57 4.92 10.91
CA TYR A 156 7.33 4.90 11.70
C TYR A 156 6.57 3.59 11.43
N PRO A 157 6.74 2.58 12.28
CA PRO A 157 6.23 1.23 12.03
C PRO A 157 4.71 1.07 12.23
N ALA A 158 4.07 2.02 12.88
CA ALA A 158 2.65 1.97 13.24
C ALA A 158 1.84 3.16 12.69
N GLU A 159 2.33 3.79 11.63
CA GLU A 159 1.57 4.85 10.95
C GLU A 159 0.31 4.31 10.29
N GLU A 160 -0.59 5.21 9.97
CA GLU A 160 -1.85 4.90 9.32
C GLU A 160 -2.04 5.75 8.06
N SER A 161 -2.55 5.13 7.01
CA SER A 161 -2.95 5.82 5.78
C SER A 161 -4.42 5.57 5.46
N SER A 162 -5.01 6.45 4.65
CA SER A 162 -6.33 6.22 4.07
C SER A 162 -6.29 4.99 3.16
N LYS A 163 -7.28 4.11 3.29
CA LYS A 163 -7.40 2.88 2.48
C LYS A 163 -7.58 3.16 0.99
N GLU A 164 -7.99 4.38 0.63
CA GLU A 164 -8.05 4.83 -0.77
C GLU A 164 -6.66 5.02 -1.38
N ALA A 165 -5.63 5.30 -0.58
CA ALA A 165 -4.28 5.49 -1.10
C ALA A 165 -3.75 4.23 -1.79
N GLY A 166 -2.92 4.42 -2.80
CA GLY A 166 -2.19 3.34 -3.46
C GLY A 166 -0.77 3.25 -2.92
N LEU A 167 -0.49 2.26 -2.06
CA LEU A 167 0.83 2.06 -1.48
C LEU A 167 1.43 0.74 -1.94
N ALA A 168 2.74 0.60 -1.80
CA ALA A 168 3.42 -0.65 -2.08
C ALA A 168 3.06 -1.75 -1.07
N VAL A 169 3.30 -2.99 -1.45
CA VAL A 169 3.19 -4.17 -0.58
C VAL A 169 4.53 -4.90 -0.58
N ARG A 170 5.03 -5.22 0.61
CA ARG A 170 6.16 -6.12 0.81
C ARG A 170 5.70 -7.32 1.62
N CYS A 171 5.63 -8.46 0.95
CA CYS A 171 5.06 -9.66 1.55
C CYS A 171 5.93 -10.23 2.67
N GLN A 172 5.31 -10.67 3.75
CA GLN A 172 5.92 -11.52 4.76
C GLN A 172 5.66 -12.99 4.47
N LYS A 173 6.52 -13.87 4.94
CA LYS A 173 6.29 -15.31 4.88
C LYS A 173 5.06 -15.68 5.72
N ASP A 174 4.12 -16.38 5.11
CA ASP A 174 2.93 -16.88 5.81
C ASP A 174 3.33 -18.11 6.63
N VAL A 175 3.58 -17.90 7.90
CA VAL A 175 3.84 -18.98 8.85
C VAL A 175 2.49 -19.38 9.41
N GLN A 176 1.87 -20.37 8.80
CA GLN A 176 0.66 -20.97 9.36
C GLN A 176 0.98 -21.48 10.77
N LYS A 177 0.25 -20.93 11.74
CA LYS A 177 0.31 -21.36 13.14
C LYS A 177 -0.44 -22.66 13.31
#